data_999e2507e802ae531e37985d36f1d8f3
#
_entry.id   999e2507e802ae531e37985d36f1d8f3
#
_cell.length_a   1.000
_cell.length_b   1.000
_cell.length_c   1.000
_cell.angle_alpha   90.00
_cell.angle_beta   90.00
_cell.angle_gamma   90.00
#
_symmetry.space_group_name_H-M   'P 1'
#
loop_
_entity.id
_entity.type
_entity.pdbx_description
1 polymer ?
#
loop_
_entity_poly.entity_id
_entity_poly.type
_entity_poly.pdbx_seq_one_letter_code
_entity_poly.pdbx_strand_id
1 'polypeptide(L)'
;MACATDNLNSKSEALLVGDPCLKEITWGTGGPMHEQLPSAKKEVEMIGELLQTAPLTGQNATKAEVLKRMKSVALIHIAAHGDDECGEIVLAPNPDRTSQIPEEEDYMLTMSDVHAVRLQAKLVVLSCCHSGQGEVKSEGVVGIARAFLCAGARSVLVSLWAIDDEATLLFMKSFYHHLADRKSASLALHHAMKSLRETEKYSAIKYWAPFVLIGDDVSFGFGQHKLENNETASKRRKICKFC
;
A
#
# COMPACT_ATOMS: atom_id res chain seq x y z
N MET A 1 -7.06 20.59 25.65
CA MET A 1 -6.00 19.66 25.25
C MET A 1 -5.43 20.18 23.95
N ALA A 2 -4.20 20.67 23.96
CA ALA A 2 -3.56 21.26 22.79
C ALA A 2 -3.14 20.14 21.83
N CYS A 3 -3.56 20.25 20.58
CA CYS A 3 -3.11 19.40 19.49
C CYS A 3 -1.61 19.65 19.29
N ALA A 4 -0.78 18.67 19.56
CA ALA A 4 0.66 18.75 19.30
C ALA A 4 0.83 18.89 17.77
N THR A 5 1.31 20.04 17.32
CA THR A 5 1.75 20.25 15.96
C THR A 5 3.03 19.45 15.76
N ASP A 6 2.91 18.26 15.20
CA ASP A 6 4.05 17.46 14.77
C ASP A 6 4.77 18.17 13.62
N ASN A 7 5.75 18.99 13.98
CA ASN A 7 6.78 19.50 13.09
C ASN A 7 7.77 18.36 12.76
N LEU A 8 7.30 17.34 12.03
CA LEU A 8 8.17 16.38 11.35
C LEU A 8 8.45 16.90 9.94
N ASN A 9 9.48 17.73 9.85
CA ASN A 9 10.15 18.13 8.62
C ASN A 9 11.05 16.98 8.10
N SER A 10 10.48 15.77 8.00
CA SER A 10 11.09 14.64 7.31
C SER A 10 10.30 14.38 6.03
N LYS A 11 10.99 14.23 4.91
CA LYS A 11 10.40 13.61 3.71
C LYS A 11 9.59 12.42 4.20
N SER A 12 8.27 12.49 4.02
CA SER A 12 7.39 11.38 4.40
C SER A 12 7.70 10.24 3.43
N GLU A 13 8.67 9.42 3.81
CA GLU A 13 9.06 8.28 3.00
C GLU A 13 7.91 7.28 2.99
N ALA A 14 7.62 6.74 1.82
CA ALA A 14 6.65 5.69 1.63
C ALA A 14 7.38 4.38 1.34
N LEU A 15 6.85 3.27 1.85
CA LEU A 15 7.19 1.92 1.43
C LEU A 15 6.05 1.42 0.53
N LEU A 16 6.37 1.15 -0.72
CA LEU A 16 5.46 0.60 -1.71
C LEU A 16 5.95 -0.79 -2.08
N VAL A 17 5.11 -1.80 -1.91
CA VAL A 17 5.41 -3.21 -2.20
C VAL A 17 4.37 -3.74 -3.16
N GLY A 18 4.78 -4.32 -4.30
CA GLY A 18 3.85 -4.88 -5.28
C GLY A 18 4.42 -6.05 -6.07
N ASP A 19 3.57 -7.02 -6.39
CA ASP A 19 3.91 -8.18 -7.22
C ASP A 19 5.21 -8.88 -6.77
N PRO A 20 5.31 -9.39 -5.53
CA PRO A 20 6.46 -10.16 -5.07
C PRO A 20 6.71 -11.37 -5.96
N CYS A 21 7.98 -11.73 -6.20
CA CYS A 21 8.33 -12.91 -7.00
C CYS A 21 8.16 -14.19 -6.18
N LEU A 22 7.18 -15.02 -6.52
CA LEU A 22 6.84 -16.25 -5.79
C LEU A 22 7.25 -17.53 -6.54
N LYS A 23 8.11 -17.42 -7.57
CA LYS A 23 8.49 -18.55 -8.44
C LYS A 23 9.14 -19.74 -7.73
N GLU A 24 9.79 -19.48 -6.61
CA GLU A 24 10.49 -20.49 -5.83
C GLU A 24 9.60 -21.17 -4.77
N ILE A 25 8.38 -20.65 -4.57
CA ILE A 25 7.43 -21.17 -3.59
C ILE A 25 6.56 -22.22 -4.26
N THR A 26 6.57 -23.44 -3.72
CA THR A 26 5.75 -24.57 -4.19
C THR A 26 4.85 -25.07 -3.08
N TRP A 27 3.61 -25.40 -3.38
CA TRP A 27 2.72 -26.07 -2.43
C TRP A 27 2.61 -27.56 -2.73
N GLY A 28 2.51 -28.36 -1.68
CA GLY A 28 2.29 -29.80 -1.51
C GLY A 28 2.11 -30.74 -2.71
N THR A 29 1.69 -30.25 -3.87
CA THR A 29 1.50 -30.99 -5.11
C THR A 29 2.50 -30.64 -6.21
N GLY A 30 3.50 -29.79 -5.93
CA GLY A 30 4.61 -29.48 -6.84
C GLY A 30 4.34 -28.39 -7.91
N GLY A 31 3.21 -27.70 -7.82
CA GLY A 31 2.94 -26.54 -8.68
C GLY A 31 3.39 -25.20 -8.06
N PRO A 32 3.60 -24.13 -8.87
CA PRO A 32 3.86 -22.80 -8.31
C PRO A 32 2.65 -22.33 -7.49
N MET A 33 2.93 -21.74 -6.34
CA MET A 33 1.91 -21.36 -5.35
C MET A 33 0.94 -20.32 -5.89
N HIS A 34 1.46 -19.31 -6.59
CA HIS A 34 0.66 -18.18 -7.08
C HIS A 34 1.19 -17.64 -8.40
N GLU A 35 0.28 -17.12 -9.21
CA GLU A 35 0.64 -16.38 -10.41
C GLU A 35 1.16 -14.98 -10.05
N GLN A 36 1.89 -14.36 -10.97
CA GLN A 36 2.28 -12.96 -10.86
C GLN A 36 1.04 -12.05 -10.82
N LEU A 37 1.17 -10.93 -10.12
CA LEU A 37 0.12 -9.91 -9.99
C LEU A 37 0.46 -8.65 -10.80
N PRO A 38 0.33 -8.68 -12.15
CA PRO A 38 0.70 -7.55 -12.99
C PRO A 38 -0.10 -6.27 -12.67
N SER A 39 -1.31 -6.41 -12.13
CA SER A 39 -2.12 -5.28 -11.68
C SER A 39 -1.58 -4.65 -10.40
N ALA A 40 -1.11 -5.46 -9.45
CA ALA A 40 -0.44 -4.98 -8.24
C ALA A 40 0.87 -4.24 -8.57
N LYS A 41 1.63 -4.73 -9.57
CA LYS A 41 2.81 -4.03 -10.06
C LYS A 41 2.47 -2.66 -10.64
N LYS A 42 1.48 -2.57 -11.53
CA LYS A 42 1.01 -1.30 -12.11
C LYS A 42 0.51 -0.33 -11.04
N GLU A 43 -0.17 -0.86 -10.03
CA GLU A 43 -0.68 -0.09 -8.90
C GLU A 43 0.44 0.61 -8.14
N VAL A 44 1.47 -0.13 -7.71
CA VAL A 44 2.59 0.46 -6.95
C VAL A 44 3.49 1.34 -7.81
N GLU A 45 3.64 1.06 -9.09
CA GLU A 45 4.35 1.92 -10.04
C GLU A 45 3.63 3.27 -10.19
N MET A 46 2.31 3.26 -10.40
CA MET A 46 1.48 4.47 -10.48
C MET A 46 1.55 5.30 -9.19
N ILE A 47 1.46 4.64 -8.03
CA ILE A 47 1.60 5.32 -6.72
C ILE A 47 3.02 5.86 -6.56
N GLY A 48 4.03 5.10 -6.99
CA GLY A 48 5.44 5.48 -6.93
C GLY A 48 5.74 6.74 -7.76
N GLU A 49 5.18 6.85 -8.95
CA GLU A 49 5.27 8.05 -9.78
C GLU A 49 4.64 9.25 -9.09
N LEU A 50 3.45 9.09 -8.51
CA LEU A 50 2.74 10.15 -7.81
C LEU A 50 3.49 10.65 -6.58
N LEU A 51 4.04 9.74 -5.78
CA LEU A 51 4.75 10.03 -4.52
C LEU A 51 6.27 10.23 -4.71
N GLN A 52 6.79 10.06 -5.93
CA GLN A 52 8.21 10.10 -6.25
C GLN A 52 9.04 9.10 -5.41
N THR A 53 8.52 7.89 -5.24
CA THR A 53 9.11 6.82 -4.45
C THR A 53 9.24 5.55 -5.29
N ALA A 54 10.43 4.93 -5.30
CA ALA A 54 10.64 3.68 -6.01
C ALA A 54 10.00 2.50 -5.26
N PRO A 55 9.09 1.73 -5.90
CA PRO A 55 8.48 0.57 -5.27
C PRO A 55 9.44 -0.63 -5.19
N LEU A 56 9.22 -1.50 -4.21
CA LEU A 56 9.78 -2.84 -4.16
C LEU A 56 8.88 -3.79 -4.95
N THR A 57 9.43 -4.42 -5.99
CA THR A 57 8.70 -5.37 -6.85
C THR A 57 9.54 -6.60 -7.14
N GLY A 58 8.88 -7.69 -7.53
CA GLY A 58 9.54 -8.93 -7.92
C GLY A 58 10.45 -9.48 -6.83
N GLN A 59 11.69 -9.81 -7.19
CA GLN A 59 12.68 -10.38 -6.26
C GLN A 59 13.15 -9.40 -5.18
N ASN A 60 12.93 -8.10 -5.34
CA ASN A 60 13.30 -7.10 -4.34
C ASN A 60 12.25 -6.94 -3.24
N ALA A 61 11.03 -7.44 -3.45
CA ALA A 61 9.93 -7.40 -2.49
C ALA A 61 10.03 -8.52 -1.45
N THR A 62 11.23 -8.70 -0.85
CA THR A 62 11.48 -9.75 0.13
C THR A 62 10.93 -9.41 1.51
N LYS A 63 10.56 -10.43 2.28
CA LYS A 63 10.12 -10.27 3.68
C LYS A 63 11.10 -9.47 4.52
N ALA A 64 12.40 -9.78 4.42
CA ALA A 64 13.44 -9.10 5.19
C ALA A 64 13.53 -7.59 4.84
N GLU A 65 13.49 -7.23 3.55
CA GLU A 65 13.58 -5.84 3.14
C GLU A 65 12.31 -5.05 3.51
N VAL A 66 11.13 -5.67 3.43
CA VAL A 66 9.86 -5.08 3.87
C VAL A 66 9.91 -4.81 5.38
N LEU A 67 10.26 -5.81 6.21
CA LEU A 67 10.38 -5.65 7.66
C LEU A 67 11.41 -4.60 8.08
N LYS A 68 12.49 -4.48 7.34
CA LYS A 68 13.53 -3.47 7.57
C LYS A 68 13.01 -2.05 7.30
N ARG A 69 12.37 -1.83 6.13
CA ARG A 69 11.92 -0.49 5.70
C ARG A 69 10.69 0.01 6.42
N MET A 70 9.76 -0.88 6.79
CA MET A 70 8.49 -0.48 7.42
C MET A 70 8.66 0.25 8.76
N LYS A 71 9.84 0.14 9.41
CA LYS A 71 10.14 0.75 10.71
C LYS A 71 10.22 2.28 10.67
N SER A 72 10.56 2.86 9.51
CA SER A 72 10.96 4.28 9.40
C SER A 72 10.11 5.12 8.45
N VAL A 73 9.03 4.55 7.88
CA VAL A 73 8.21 5.22 6.89
C VAL A 73 6.87 5.68 7.49
N ALA A 74 6.34 6.77 6.93
CA ALA A 74 5.04 7.30 7.35
C ALA A 74 3.86 6.65 6.60
N LEU A 75 4.12 6.06 5.44
CA LEU A 75 3.13 5.39 4.61
C LEU A 75 3.65 4.02 4.17
N ILE A 76 2.83 3.00 4.36
CA ILE A 76 3.10 1.64 3.87
C ILE A 76 1.96 1.26 2.93
N HIS A 77 2.29 0.78 1.73
CA HIS A 77 1.33 0.21 0.80
C HIS A 77 1.83 -1.15 0.34
N ILE A 78 1.02 -2.17 0.51
CA ILE A 78 1.34 -3.55 0.12
C ILE A 78 0.24 -4.07 -0.80
N ALA A 79 0.61 -4.39 -2.04
CA ALA A 79 -0.22 -5.03 -3.06
C ALA A 79 0.38 -6.41 -3.40
N ALA A 80 -0.11 -7.45 -2.73
CA ALA A 80 0.44 -8.80 -2.79
C ALA A 80 -0.66 -9.85 -2.57
N HIS A 81 -0.32 -11.11 -2.71
CA HIS A 81 -1.22 -12.19 -2.28
C HIS A 81 -1.33 -12.21 -0.75
N GLY A 82 -2.54 -12.44 -0.26
CA GLY A 82 -2.81 -12.73 1.14
C GLY A 82 -3.20 -14.18 1.32
N ASP A 83 -2.99 -14.71 2.50
CA ASP A 83 -3.52 -16.00 2.92
C ASP A 83 -5.03 -15.89 3.23
N ASP A 84 -5.83 -16.84 2.72
CA ASP A 84 -7.28 -16.81 2.82
C ASP A 84 -7.79 -17.04 4.25
N GLU A 85 -7.02 -17.68 5.11
CA GLU A 85 -7.42 -18.07 6.46
C GLU A 85 -7.06 -17.05 7.51
N CYS A 86 -5.80 -16.62 7.53
CA CYS A 86 -5.26 -15.73 8.57
C CYS A 86 -4.99 -14.30 8.08
N GLY A 87 -5.06 -14.05 6.77
CA GLY A 87 -4.81 -12.72 6.19
C GLY A 87 -3.33 -12.33 6.19
N GLU A 88 -2.42 -13.29 6.39
CA GLU A 88 -0.99 -13.08 6.30
C GLU A 88 -0.56 -12.82 4.86
N ILE A 89 0.53 -12.11 4.64
CA ILE A 89 0.90 -11.57 3.33
C ILE A 89 2.08 -12.33 2.76
N VAL A 90 1.94 -12.81 1.52
CA VAL A 90 2.98 -13.57 0.82
C VAL A 90 3.93 -12.61 0.11
N LEU A 91 5.20 -12.62 0.50
CA LEU A 91 6.28 -11.80 -0.05
C LEU A 91 7.30 -12.67 -0.78
N ALA A 92 8.27 -12.05 -1.46
CA ALA A 92 9.36 -12.80 -2.06
C ALA A 92 10.23 -13.42 -0.96
N PRO A 93 10.73 -14.67 -1.14
CA PRO A 93 11.59 -15.32 -0.19
C PRO A 93 12.88 -14.54 0.07
N ASN A 94 13.38 -14.61 1.30
CA ASN A 94 14.66 -14.02 1.65
C ASN A 94 15.80 -14.68 0.85
N PRO A 95 16.70 -13.91 0.24
CA PRO A 95 17.80 -14.47 -0.55
C PRO A 95 18.86 -15.16 0.31
N ASP A 96 19.03 -14.73 1.57
CA ASP A 96 20.05 -15.24 2.50
C ASP A 96 19.56 -16.42 3.36
N ARG A 97 18.51 -17.11 2.89
CA ARG A 97 18.00 -18.31 3.57
C ARG A 97 19.00 -19.48 3.54
N THR A 98 18.92 -20.34 4.54
CA THR A 98 19.81 -21.50 4.66
C THR A 98 19.36 -22.70 3.81
N SER A 99 18.05 -22.83 3.56
CA SER A 99 17.44 -23.88 2.76
C SER A 99 17.37 -23.49 1.28
N GLN A 100 17.56 -24.46 0.37
CA GLN A 100 17.35 -24.24 -1.06
C GLN A 100 15.86 -24.05 -1.41
N ILE A 101 14.98 -24.71 -0.66
CA ILE A 101 13.53 -24.56 -0.80
C ILE A 101 13.07 -23.54 0.26
N PRO A 102 12.36 -22.48 -0.13
CA PRO A 102 11.85 -21.49 0.82
C PRO A 102 10.87 -22.14 1.82
N GLU A 103 11.04 -21.83 3.09
CA GLU A 103 10.10 -22.16 4.15
C GLU A 103 9.16 -20.97 4.39
N GLU A 104 8.00 -21.18 5.03
CA GLU A 104 7.02 -20.10 5.29
C GLU A 104 7.65 -18.92 6.03
N GLU A 105 8.60 -19.18 6.91
CA GLU A 105 9.36 -18.16 7.64
C GLU A 105 10.14 -17.22 6.72
N ASP A 106 10.50 -17.66 5.50
CA ASP A 106 11.28 -16.87 4.55
C ASP A 106 10.44 -15.86 3.77
N TYR A 107 9.14 -16.11 3.59
CA TYR A 107 8.30 -15.33 2.70
C TYR A 107 6.94 -14.88 3.28
N MET A 108 6.40 -15.57 4.28
CA MET A 108 5.12 -15.21 4.89
C MET A 108 5.31 -14.08 5.91
N LEU A 109 4.73 -12.91 5.65
CA LEU A 109 4.66 -11.81 6.60
C LEU A 109 3.49 -12.06 7.54
N THR A 110 3.80 -12.60 8.72
CA THR A 110 2.82 -13.00 9.72
C THR A 110 2.39 -11.83 10.62
N MET A 111 1.24 -11.98 11.29
CA MET A 111 0.84 -11.06 12.35
C MET A 111 1.90 -10.93 13.45
N SER A 112 2.61 -12.03 13.74
CA SER A 112 3.68 -12.06 14.75
C SER A 112 4.88 -11.21 14.32
N ASP A 113 5.26 -11.28 13.04
CA ASP A 113 6.32 -10.44 12.47
C ASP A 113 5.98 -8.96 12.58
N VAL A 114 4.75 -8.59 12.21
CA VAL A 114 4.26 -7.21 12.30
C VAL A 114 4.25 -6.72 13.74
N HIS A 115 3.80 -7.54 14.69
CA HIS A 115 3.81 -7.22 16.13
C HIS A 115 5.21 -6.97 16.69
N ALA A 116 6.22 -7.68 16.17
CA ALA A 116 7.61 -7.52 16.60
C ALA A 116 8.25 -6.21 16.10
N VAL A 117 7.60 -5.52 15.15
CA VAL A 117 8.09 -4.25 14.60
C VAL A 117 7.44 -3.06 15.30
N ARG A 118 8.23 -2.05 15.67
CA ARG A 118 7.70 -0.78 16.13
C ARG A 118 7.52 0.15 14.93
N LEU A 119 6.28 0.41 14.54
CA LEU A 119 5.92 1.24 13.39
C LEU A 119 5.81 2.72 13.75
N GLN A 120 6.14 3.58 12.78
CA GLN A 120 5.88 5.03 12.82
C GLN A 120 4.87 5.43 11.72
N ALA A 121 4.28 4.46 11.06
CA ALA A 121 3.38 4.67 9.94
C ALA A 121 2.11 5.42 10.38
N LYS A 122 1.78 6.48 9.65
CA LYS A 122 0.49 7.16 9.77
C LYS A 122 -0.61 6.36 9.10
N LEU A 123 -0.29 5.73 7.95
CA LEU A 123 -1.24 4.93 7.18
C LEU A 123 -0.58 3.68 6.64
N VAL A 124 -1.26 2.56 6.79
CA VAL A 124 -0.98 1.29 6.10
C VAL A 124 -2.13 1.01 5.15
N VAL A 125 -1.83 0.70 3.89
CA VAL A 125 -2.81 0.30 2.87
C VAL A 125 -2.51 -1.13 2.47
N LEU A 126 -3.46 -2.02 2.69
CA LEU A 126 -3.37 -3.43 2.33
C LEU A 126 -4.28 -3.67 1.12
N SER A 127 -3.69 -3.65 -0.07
CA SER A 127 -4.31 -3.98 -1.35
C SER A 127 -4.02 -5.45 -1.69
N CYS A 128 -4.33 -6.33 -0.73
CA CYS A 128 -4.09 -7.75 -0.88
C CYS A 128 -5.29 -8.41 -1.53
N CYS A 129 -5.15 -8.81 -2.81
CA CYS A 129 -6.15 -9.59 -3.51
C CYS A 129 -5.96 -11.06 -3.16
N HIS A 130 -7.04 -11.69 -2.71
CA HIS A 130 -7.08 -13.14 -2.57
C HIS A 130 -7.42 -13.73 -3.94
N SER A 131 -6.41 -14.09 -4.71
CA SER A 131 -6.58 -14.73 -6.04
C SER A 131 -6.78 -16.25 -5.96
N GLY A 132 -6.95 -16.78 -4.77
CA GLY A 132 -7.34 -18.18 -4.53
C GLY A 132 -8.86 -18.36 -4.66
N GLN A 133 -9.31 -19.56 -5.00
CA GLN A 133 -10.72 -19.92 -5.22
C GLN A 133 -11.55 -20.02 -3.91
N GLY A 134 -11.16 -19.30 -2.85
CA GLY A 134 -11.78 -19.33 -1.53
C GLY A 134 -12.56 -18.06 -1.18
N GLU A 135 -13.52 -18.17 -0.29
CA GLU A 135 -14.16 -17.01 0.34
C GLU A 135 -13.20 -16.34 1.31
N VAL A 136 -12.90 -15.06 1.09
CA VAL A 136 -12.10 -14.25 2.02
C VAL A 136 -12.76 -14.25 3.39
N LYS A 137 -12.08 -14.76 4.40
CA LYS A 137 -12.53 -14.64 5.78
C LYS A 137 -12.21 -13.22 6.25
N SER A 138 -13.24 -12.42 6.43
CA SER A 138 -13.13 -11.05 6.93
C SER A 138 -12.37 -10.96 8.26
N GLU A 139 -12.42 -12.02 9.07
CA GLU A 139 -11.65 -12.14 10.32
C GLU A 139 -10.14 -12.08 10.09
N GLY A 140 -9.60 -12.72 9.04
CA GLY A 140 -8.18 -12.67 8.71
C GLY A 140 -7.73 -11.27 8.32
N VAL A 141 -8.49 -10.59 7.44
CA VAL A 141 -8.21 -9.20 7.03
C VAL A 141 -8.26 -8.26 8.22
N VAL A 142 -9.21 -8.40 9.11
CA VAL A 142 -9.30 -7.61 10.35
C VAL A 142 -8.18 -7.99 11.31
N GLY A 143 -7.73 -9.25 11.34
CA GLY A 143 -6.62 -9.73 12.16
C GLY A 143 -5.32 -9.04 11.82
N ILE A 144 -4.91 -9.07 10.54
CA ILE A 144 -3.66 -8.42 10.09
C ILE A 144 -3.73 -6.89 10.24
N ALA A 145 -4.89 -6.26 10.00
CA ALA A 145 -5.08 -4.83 10.23
C ALA A 145 -4.86 -4.46 11.71
N ARG A 146 -5.38 -5.27 12.64
CA ARG A 146 -5.14 -5.09 14.09
C ARG A 146 -3.67 -5.24 14.44
N ALA A 147 -2.96 -6.20 13.83
CA ALA A 147 -1.52 -6.36 14.08
C ALA A 147 -0.75 -5.09 13.70
N PHE A 148 -1.04 -4.46 12.57
CA PHE A 148 -0.44 -3.19 12.17
C PHE A 148 -0.77 -2.04 13.15
N LEU A 149 -2.01 -1.93 13.60
CA LEU A 149 -2.41 -0.92 14.59
C LEU A 149 -1.69 -1.13 15.94
N CYS A 150 -1.65 -2.37 16.42
CA CYS A 150 -0.93 -2.71 17.66
C CYS A 150 0.58 -2.46 17.56
N ALA A 151 1.17 -2.65 16.37
CA ALA A 151 2.57 -2.33 16.10
C ALA A 151 2.89 -0.83 16.07
N GLY A 152 1.86 0.04 16.04
CA GLY A 152 2.01 1.49 16.11
C GLY A 152 1.51 2.26 14.87
N ALA A 153 0.96 1.60 13.86
CA ALA A 153 0.29 2.29 12.77
C ALA A 153 -0.93 3.07 13.29
N ARG A 154 -1.12 4.31 12.81
CA ARG A 154 -2.27 5.12 13.27
C ARG A 154 -3.56 4.78 12.55
N SER A 155 -3.45 4.31 11.31
CA SER A 155 -4.60 3.95 10.49
C SER A 155 -4.25 2.86 9.49
N VAL A 156 -5.22 2.00 9.18
CA VAL A 156 -5.09 0.94 8.18
C VAL A 156 -6.28 0.97 7.23
N LEU A 157 -6.02 1.01 5.93
CA LEU A 157 -7.01 0.83 4.87
C LEU A 157 -6.94 -0.61 4.35
N VAL A 158 -8.06 -1.30 4.36
CA VAL A 158 -8.17 -2.70 3.89
C VAL A 158 -9.34 -2.87 2.94
N SER A 159 -9.33 -3.94 2.17
CA SER A 159 -10.47 -4.44 1.41
C SER A 159 -11.01 -5.71 2.09
N LEU A 160 -12.31 -5.73 2.41
CA LEU A 160 -12.95 -6.85 3.12
C LEU A 160 -13.26 -8.06 2.22
N TRP A 161 -13.24 -7.88 0.90
CA TRP A 161 -13.37 -8.95 -0.10
C TRP A 161 -12.65 -8.62 -1.39
N ALA A 162 -12.41 -9.64 -2.22
CA ALA A 162 -11.72 -9.49 -3.49
C ALA A 162 -12.51 -8.59 -4.47
N ILE A 163 -11.80 -7.72 -5.17
CA ILE A 163 -12.34 -6.78 -6.14
C ILE A 163 -11.64 -7.03 -7.48
N ASP A 164 -12.32 -6.65 -8.56
CA ASP A 164 -11.74 -6.57 -9.90
C ASP A 164 -10.48 -5.68 -9.91
N ASP A 165 -9.41 -6.16 -10.53
CA ASP A 165 -8.09 -5.52 -10.55
C ASP A 165 -8.13 -4.10 -11.13
N GLU A 166 -8.91 -3.89 -12.22
CA GLU A 166 -9.04 -2.59 -12.85
C GLU A 166 -9.82 -1.61 -11.96
N ALA A 167 -10.86 -2.10 -11.27
CA ALA A 167 -11.60 -1.30 -10.29
C ALA A 167 -10.69 -0.89 -9.11
N THR A 168 -9.86 -1.82 -8.62
CA THR A 168 -8.88 -1.55 -7.56
C THR A 168 -7.86 -0.50 -7.99
N LEU A 169 -7.32 -0.62 -9.19
CA LEU A 169 -6.38 0.37 -9.75
C LEU A 169 -6.99 1.76 -9.86
N LEU A 170 -8.24 1.86 -10.34
CA LEU A 170 -8.97 3.14 -10.41
C LEU A 170 -9.24 3.72 -9.02
N PHE A 171 -9.64 2.88 -8.06
CA PHE A 171 -9.83 3.29 -6.68
C PHE A 171 -8.54 3.85 -6.08
N MET A 172 -7.43 3.10 -6.16
CA MET A 172 -6.14 3.51 -5.60
C MET A 172 -5.61 4.78 -6.27
N LYS A 173 -5.78 4.92 -7.59
CA LYS A 173 -5.44 6.16 -8.29
C LYS A 173 -6.19 7.36 -7.73
N SER A 174 -7.51 7.26 -7.54
CA SER A 174 -8.31 8.33 -6.96
C SER A 174 -7.92 8.61 -5.50
N PHE A 175 -7.76 7.55 -4.70
CA PHE A 175 -7.39 7.65 -3.29
C PHE A 175 -6.07 8.39 -3.09
N TYR A 176 -5.02 7.98 -3.79
CA TYR A 176 -3.69 8.59 -3.67
C TYR A 176 -3.60 10.00 -4.23
N HIS A 177 -4.35 10.34 -5.29
CA HIS A 177 -4.45 11.73 -5.75
C HIS A 177 -5.03 12.63 -4.65
N HIS A 178 -6.08 12.19 -3.98
CA HIS A 178 -6.68 12.97 -2.90
C HIS A 178 -5.79 13.06 -1.66
N LEU A 179 -5.02 12.01 -1.33
CA LEU A 179 -3.99 12.09 -0.29
C LEU A 179 -2.87 13.07 -0.67
N ALA A 180 -2.42 13.08 -1.93
CA ALA A 180 -1.42 14.01 -2.42
C ALA A 180 -1.91 15.46 -2.38
N ASP A 181 -3.22 15.69 -2.59
CA ASP A 181 -3.91 16.97 -2.41
C ASP A 181 -4.14 17.34 -0.93
N ARG A 182 -3.48 16.66 0.01
CA ARG A 182 -3.57 16.90 1.47
C ARG A 182 -4.96 16.68 2.08
N LYS A 183 -5.84 15.96 1.41
CA LYS A 183 -7.08 15.53 2.05
C LYS A 183 -6.76 14.46 3.09
N SER A 184 -7.63 14.36 4.10
CA SER A 184 -7.52 13.28 5.09
C SER A 184 -7.81 11.92 4.45
N ALA A 185 -7.34 10.85 5.08
CA ALA A 185 -7.53 9.49 4.59
C ALA A 185 -9.01 9.12 4.44
N SER A 186 -9.87 9.56 5.36
CA SER A 186 -11.32 9.34 5.29
C SER A 186 -11.95 10.09 4.11
N LEU A 187 -11.53 11.33 3.85
CA LEU A 187 -12.03 12.11 2.73
C LEU A 187 -11.52 11.56 1.40
N ALA A 188 -10.26 11.12 1.33
CA ALA A 188 -9.69 10.46 0.16
C ALA A 188 -10.43 9.16 -0.15
N LEU A 189 -10.72 8.33 0.87
CA LEU A 189 -11.52 7.13 0.76
C LEU A 189 -12.92 7.44 0.21
N HIS A 190 -13.62 8.43 0.78
CA HIS A 190 -14.94 8.84 0.30
C HIS A 190 -14.93 9.21 -1.18
N HIS A 191 -13.96 10.01 -1.62
CA HIS A 191 -13.83 10.39 -3.02
C HIS A 191 -13.50 9.21 -3.94
N ALA A 192 -12.64 8.29 -3.51
CA ALA A 192 -12.31 7.09 -4.28
C ALA A 192 -13.53 6.17 -4.46
N MET A 193 -14.29 5.92 -3.38
CA MET A 193 -15.55 5.17 -3.45
C MET A 193 -16.58 5.85 -4.35
N LYS A 194 -16.70 7.18 -4.25
CA LYS A 194 -17.60 7.98 -5.10
C LYS A 194 -17.20 7.86 -6.58
N SER A 195 -15.91 7.94 -6.89
CA SER A 195 -15.37 7.81 -8.25
C SER A 195 -15.75 6.47 -8.90
N LEU A 196 -15.62 5.35 -8.17
CA LEU A 196 -16.06 4.05 -8.67
C LEU A 196 -17.58 3.98 -8.86
N ARG A 197 -18.34 4.45 -7.88
CA ARG A 197 -19.82 4.44 -7.92
C ARG A 197 -20.38 5.24 -9.10
N GLU A 198 -19.70 6.32 -9.50
CA GLU A 198 -20.08 7.18 -10.62
C GLU A 198 -19.57 6.65 -11.98
N THR A 199 -18.72 5.62 -11.98
CA THR A 199 -18.26 4.94 -13.19
C THR A 199 -19.24 3.85 -13.56
N GLU A 200 -19.88 3.91 -14.74
CA GLU A 200 -20.94 2.98 -15.17
C GLU A 200 -20.54 1.51 -14.96
N LYS A 201 -19.32 1.12 -15.38
CA LYS A 201 -18.79 -0.24 -15.26
C LYS A 201 -18.67 -0.73 -13.82
N TYR A 202 -18.39 0.19 -12.86
CA TYR A 202 -18.07 -0.16 -11.46
C TYR A 202 -19.07 0.41 -10.44
N SER A 203 -20.25 0.80 -10.88
CA SER A 203 -21.30 1.37 -10.02
C SER A 203 -21.88 0.39 -9.01
N ALA A 204 -21.78 -0.93 -9.28
CA ALA A 204 -22.28 -1.95 -8.37
C ALA A 204 -21.53 -1.93 -7.03
N ILE A 205 -22.28 -2.13 -5.93
CA ILE A 205 -21.79 -2.02 -4.54
C ILE A 205 -20.55 -2.87 -4.25
N LYS A 206 -20.44 -4.04 -4.89
CA LYS A 206 -19.34 -4.98 -4.71
C LYS A 206 -17.96 -4.40 -5.08
N TYR A 207 -17.89 -3.35 -5.90
CA TYR A 207 -16.63 -2.75 -6.35
C TYR A 207 -16.12 -1.62 -5.45
N TRP A 208 -16.98 -0.90 -4.76
CA TRP A 208 -16.59 0.27 -3.99
C TRP A 208 -16.82 0.17 -2.48
N ALA A 209 -17.72 -0.71 -2.04
CA ALA A 209 -18.07 -0.84 -0.62
C ALA A 209 -17.08 -1.63 0.25
N PRO A 210 -16.18 -2.51 -0.28
CA PRO A 210 -15.32 -3.31 0.60
C PRO A 210 -14.20 -2.52 1.28
N PHE A 211 -13.89 -1.33 0.83
CA PHE A 211 -12.79 -0.55 1.40
C PHE A 211 -13.17 0.07 2.75
N VAL A 212 -12.40 -0.26 3.78
CA VAL A 212 -12.63 0.19 5.16
C VAL A 212 -11.34 0.80 5.72
N LEU A 213 -11.47 2.00 6.28
CA LEU A 213 -10.41 2.66 7.04
C LEU A 213 -10.64 2.41 8.53
N ILE A 214 -9.62 1.88 9.20
CA ILE A 214 -9.64 1.53 10.63
C ILE A 214 -8.57 2.37 11.34
N GLY A 215 -8.93 3.11 12.38
CA GLY A 215 -8.02 3.95 13.15
C GLY A 215 -8.28 5.44 12.98
N ASP A 216 -7.22 6.25 13.07
CA ASP A 216 -7.30 7.70 13.03
C ASP A 216 -7.53 8.24 11.61
N ASP A 217 -8.18 9.39 11.49
CA ASP A 217 -8.23 10.13 10.22
C ASP A 217 -6.94 10.93 10.03
N VAL A 218 -6.02 10.39 9.26
CA VAL A 218 -4.68 10.94 9.05
C VAL A 218 -4.57 11.73 7.76
N SER A 219 -3.61 12.67 7.71
CA SER A 219 -3.28 13.42 6.50
C SER A 219 -1.76 13.48 6.27
N PHE A 220 -1.38 13.76 5.03
CA PHE A 220 0.01 13.81 4.59
C PHE A 220 0.36 15.17 4.00
N GLY A 221 1.60 15.62 4.24
CA GLY A 221 2.20 16.76 3.57
C GLY A 221 3.29 16.27 2.61
N PHE A 222 2.92 15.66 1.49
CA PHE A 222 3.90 15.26 0.48
C PHE A 222 4.55 16.52 -0.13
N GLY A 223 5.87 16.62 0.00
CA GLY A 223 6.76 17.76 -0.24
C GLY A 223 6.37 18.84 -1.26
N GLN A 224 6.41 20.08 -0.79
CA GLN A 224 6.15 21.31 -1.56
C GLN A 224 7.37 21.84 -2.35
N HIS A 225 8.31 21.05 -2.81
CA HIS A 225 9.54 21.64 -3.38
C HIS A 225 9.58 21.86 -4.90
N LYS A 226 8.49 21.66 -5.67
CA LYS A 226 8.54 21.87 -7.13
C LYS A 226 7.48 22.74 -7.78
N LEU A 227 6.42 23.17 -7.11
CA LEU A 227 5.43 24.05 -7.75
C LEU A 227 5.81 25.53 -7.68
N GLU A 228 6.51 25.99 -6.65
CA GLU A 228 6.94 27.40 -6.54
C GLU A 228 8.09 27.76 -7.49
N ASN A 229 8.96 26.81 -7.87
CA ASN A 229 10.08 27.10 -8.79
C ASN A 229 9.65 27.24 -10.25
N ASN A 230 8.49 26.71 -10.67
CA ASN A 230 8.02 26.88 -12.04
C ASN A 230 7.27 28.19 -12.24
N GLU A 231 6.57 28.72 -11.23
CA GLU A 231 5.94 30.03 -11.33
C GLU A 231 6.95 31.18 -11.27
N THR A 232 7.97 31.07 -10.42
CA THR A 232 9.05 32.06 -10.34
C THR A 232 9.96 32.05 -11.57
N ALA A 233 10.23 30.89 -12.16
CA ALA A 233 10.99 30.80 -13.42
C ALA A 233 10.19 31.33 -14.61
N SER A 234 8.87 31.13 -14.64
CA SER A 234 7.98 31.70 -15.68
C SER A 234 7.86 33.23 -15.57
N LYS A 235 7.77 33.77 -14.35
CA LYS A 235 7.73 35.23 -14.12
C LYS A 235 9.06 35.90 -14.45
N ARG A 236 10.22 35.27 -14.14
CA ARG A 236 11.54 35.82 -14.50
C ARG A 236 11.81 35.83 -16.01
N ARG A 237 11.29 34.88 -16.79
CA ARG A 237 11.40 34.87 -18.26
C ARG A 237 10.52 35.91 -18.94
N LYS A 238 9.46 36.39 -18.31
CA LYS A 238 8.62 37.47 -18.85
C LYS A 238 9.17 38.88 -18.61
N ILE A 239 9.98 39.08 -17.58
CA ILE A 239 10.59 40.38 -17.25
C ILE A 239 11.83 40.66 -18.11
N CYS A 240 12.52 39.65 -18.64
CA CYS A 240 13.72 39.82 -19.47
C CYS A 240 13.45 40.05 -20.99
N LYS A 241 12.18 40.23 -21.40
CA LYS A 241 11.83 40.52 -22.80
C LYS A 241 11.41 41.99 -23.06
N PHE A 242 11.61 42.86 -22.08
CA PHE A 242 11.29 44.29 -22.18
C PHE A 242 12.48 45.17 -21.70
N CYS A 243 13.71 44.79 -22.02
CA CYS A 243 14.87 45.68 -22.03
C CYS A 243 15.59 45.51 -23.35
#